data_3475473c3474d60425dc3cd51a5048d4
#
_entry.id   3475473c3474d60425dc3cd51a5048d4
#
_cell.length_a   1.000
_cell.length_b   1.000
_cell.length_c   1.000
_cell.angle_alpha   90.00
_cell.angle_beta   90.00
_cell.angle_gamma   90.00
#
_symmetry.space_group_name_H-M   'P 1'
#
loop_
_entity.id
_entity.type
_entity.pdbx_description
1 polymer ?
#
loop_
_entity_poly.entity_id
_entity_poly.type
_entity_poly.pdbx_seq_one_letter_code
_entity_poly.pdbx_strand_id
1 'polypeptide(L)'
;MLLEQLFAPVPGGTGRYSRELTRALAATAPTGWTVSSAVARHADPSAAMLPGVDGPTILPLPRRALVAAGEARVPWWPGGDTVHAPTPLAPPGPRRGRGLVVTVHDTVPWTHPQTLTRRGARWHRRVIGRAARRADALVVPTAAVAAELPQYLPHPTRMHVEGRIHVVGEGVTPALATAPEPPRADAVAARLDLPPRYALAIGTLEPRKGIDVLLDALASPHGPDVSLVLVGQRGWGGVDPEVAARRAGLAPGRLRVLGRITDAELAVVLHRAAVLTAPSRAEGFGLPVLEAMAAGVPVVHSDVAALVEVAGGAGVTVARDDPAGLAAALRAVLADGGKADAMITAGRRRARQFSWERTARQVWSVHVNLHRARSRDG
;
A
#
# COMPACT_ATOMS: atom_id res chain seq x y z
N MET A 1 3.59 -10.35 -15.21
CA MET A 1 3.64 -9.75 -13.85
C MET A 1 4.75 -10.36 -13.03
N LEU A 2 5.61 -9.53 -12.40
CA LEU A 2 6.63 -10.01 -11.45
C LEU A 2 6.05 -10.03 -10.05
N LEU A 3 5.79 -11.22 -9.49
CA LEU A 3 5.10 -11.36 -8.21
C LEU A 3 6.02 -11.63 -7.01
N GLU A 4 7.28 -11.28 -7.11
CA GLU A 4 8.31 -11.53 -6.10
C GLU A 4 8.00 -10.87 -4.73
N GLN A 5 7.18 -9.82 -4.70
CA GLN A 5 6.77 -9.16 -3.46
C GLN A 5 5.88 -10.04 -2.58
N LEU A 6 5.17 -11.01 -3.15
CA LEU A 6 4.34 -11.93 -2.39
C LEU A 6 5.15 -12.84 -1.48
N PHE A 7 6.44 -13.04 -1.80
CA PHE A 7 7.40 -13.85 -1.04
C PHE A 7 8.29 -13.02 -0.11
N ALA A 8 8.00 -11.74 0.05
CA ALA A 8 8.71 -10.91 1.03
C ALA A 8 8.34 -11.36 2.45
N PRO A 9 9.27 -11.31 3.43
CA PRO A 9 8.95 -11.60 4.85
C PRO A 9 7.80 -10.76 5.38
N VAL A 10 7.69 -9.52 4.92
CA VAL A 10 6.59 -8.60 5.19
C VAL A 10 6.07 -8.07 3.84
N PRO A 11 5.09 -8.75 3.20
CA PRO A 11 4.56 -8.31 1.91
C PRO A 11 3.85 -6.95 1.99
N GLY A 12 3.12 -6.68 3.08
CA GLY A 12 2.45 -5.40 3.35
C GLY A 12 1.44 -4.98 2.29
N GLY A 13 1.16 -3.70 2.21
CA GLY A 13 0.28 -3.09 1.20
C GLY A 13 0.77 -3.33 -0.23
N THR A 14 2.08 -3.31 -0.46
CA THR A 14 2.68 -3.59 -1.78
C THR A 14 2.44 -5.03 -2.24
N GLY A 15 2.43 -6.00 -1.31
CA GLY A 15 2.04 -7.38 -1.63
C GLY A 15 0.57 -7.49 -1.99
N ARG A 16 -0.32 -6.78 -1.27
CA ARG A 16 -1.74 -6.68 -1.59
C ARG A 16 -1.94 -6.06 -2.97
N TYR A 17 -1.31 -4.92 -3.24
CA TYR A 17 -1.31 -4.29 -4.56
C TYR A 17 -0.90 -5.27 -5.66
N SER A 18 0.21 -5.97 -5.49
CA SER A 18 0.72 -6.92 -6.49
C SER A 18 -0.28 -8.03 -6.79
N ARG A 19 -0.93 -8.57 -5.77
CA ARG A 19 -1.94 -9.64 -5.89
C ARG A 19 -3.21 -9.13 -6.56
N GLU A 20 -3.79 -8.08 -6.03
CA GLU A 20 -5.09 -7.58 -6.47
C GLU A 20 -5.02 -6.98 -7.88
N LEU A 21 -3.97 -6.22 -8.19
CA LEU A 21 -3.73 -5.73 -9.54
C LEU A 21 -3.60 -6.87 -10.55
N THR A 22 -2.85 -7.92 -10.22
CA THR A 22 -2.64 -9.06 -11.13
C THR A 22 -3.95 -9.80 -11.40
N ARG A 23 -4.77 -10.04 -10.37
CA ARG A 23 -6.10 -10.62 -10.51
C ARG A 23 -7.01 -9.76 -11.38
N ALA A 24 -7.02 -8.46 -11.13
CA ALA A 24 -7.85 -7.53 -11.88
C ALA A 24 -7.39 -7.40 -13.34
N LEU A 25 -6.09 -7.42 -13.60
CA LEU A 25 -5.56 -7.45 -14.97
C LEU A 25 -6.03 -8.73 -15.71
N ALA A 26 -5.96 -9.90 -15.06
CA ALA A 26 -6.45 -11.14 -15.68
C ALA A 26 -7.96 -11.09 -15.97
N ALA A 27 -8.75 -10.56 -15.02
CA ALA A 27 -10.19 -10.43 -15.17
C ALA A 27 -10.63 -9.39 -16.23
N THR A 28 -9.77 -8.43 -16.55
CA THR A 28 -10.07 -7.33 -17.50
C THR A 28 -9.20 -7.34 -18.74
N ALA A 29 -8.58 -8.48 -19.05
CA ALA A 29 -7.67 -8.60 -20.19
C ALA A 29 -8.38 -8.24 -21.49
N PRO A 30 -7.85 -7.33 -22.30
CA PRO A 30 -8.39 -7.05 -23.64
C PRO A 30 -8.30 -8.30 -24.54
N THR A 31 -9.15 -8.37 -25.56
CA THR A 31 -9.13 -9.48 -26.53
C THR A 31 -7.74 -9.68 -27.11
N GLY A 32 -7.25 -10.90 -27.09
CA GLY A 32 -5.91 -11.27 -27.58
C GLY A 32 -4.78 -11.04 -26.58
N TRP A 33 -5.09 -10.61 -25.35
CA TRP A 33 -4.09 -10.45 -24.29
C TRP A 33 -4.31 -11.48 -23.18
N THR A 34 -3.22 -11.96 -22.63
CA THR A 34 -3.21 -12.83 -21.43
C THR A 34 -2.28 -12.24 -20.36
N VAL A 35 -2.49 -12.67 -19.11
CA VAL A 35 -1.64 -12.29 -17.99
C VAL A 35 -0.91 -13.53 -17.51
N SER A 36 0.42 -13.45 -17.51
CA SER A 36 1.26 -14.47 -16.88
C SER A 36 2.04 -13.89 -15.71
N SER A 37 2.38 -14.73 -14.75
CA SER A 37 3.21 -14.36 -13.60
C SER A 37 4.59 -14.98 -13.68
N ALA A 38 5.57 -14.33 -13.05
CA ALA A 38 6.92 -14.84 -12.88
C ALA A 38 7.45 -14.51 -11.48
N VAL A 39 8.20 -15.43 -10.92
CA VAL A 39 8.85 -15.30 -9.61
C VAL A 39 10.27 -15.86 -9.65
N ALA A 40 11.12 -15.45 -8.71
CA ALA A 40 12.41 -16.11 -8.49
C ALA A 40 12.20 -17.56 -8.09
N ARG A 41 13.26 -18.33 -8.00
CA ARG A 41 13.21 -19.71 -7.50
C ARG A 41 12.91 -19.74 -6.00
N HIS A 42 11.72 -20.25 -5.67
CA HIS A 42 11.22 -20.51 -4.31
C HIS A 42 10.93 -22.01 -4.15
N ALA A 43 10.98 -22.50 -2.90
CA ALA A 43 10.62 -23.88 -2.59
C ALA A 43 9.11 -24.14 -2.84
N ASP A 44 8.28 -23.18 -2.50
CA ASP A 44 6.84 -23.19 -2.75
C ASP A 44 6.41 -21.89 -3.47
N PRO A 45 6.05 -21.95 -4.75
CA PRO A 45 5.58 -20.80 -5.52
C PRO A 45 4.07 -20.56 -5.45
N SER A 46 3.33 -21.32 -4.64
CA SER A 46 1.85 -21.30 -4.61
C SER A 46 1.23 -19.93 -4.37
N ALA A 47 1.89 -19.05 -3.61
CA ALA A 47 1.43 -17.68 -3.36
C ALA A 47 1.30 -16.84 -4.65
N ALA A 48 1.97 -17.22 -5.75
CA ALA A 48 1.90 -16.57 -7.05
C ALA A 48 0.96 -17.27 -8.04
N MET A 49 0.33 -18.37 -7.65
CA MET A 49 -0.71 -19.04 -8.42
C MET A 49 -2.04 -18.30 -8.20
N LEU A 50 -2.41 -17.47 -9.14
CA LEU A 50 -3.62 -16.65 -9.05
C LEU A 50 -4.64 -17.07 -10.10
N PRO A 51 -5.95 -17.07 -9.79
CA PRO A 51 -7.00 -17.42 -10.74
C PRO A 51 -6.94 -16.55 -12.02
N GLY A 52 -7.02 -17.20 -13.18
CA GLY A 52 -6.97 -16.52 -14.49
C GLY A 52 -5.59 -15.98 -14.89
N VAL A 53 -4.53 -16.34 -14.17
CA VAL A 53 -3.16 -15.94 -14.45
C VAL A 53 -2.32 -17.17 -14.81
N ASP A 54 -1.65 -17.12 -15.94
CA ASP A 54 -0.77 -18.20 -16.39
C ASP A 54 0.52 -18.27 -15.56
N GLY A 55 1.00 -19.47 -15.27
CA GLY A 55 2.22 -19.69 -14.51
C GLY A 55 2.00 -19.93 -13.01
N PRO A 56 2.96 -19.60 -12.12
CA PRO A 56 4.12 -18.73 -12.34
C PRO A 56 5.27 -19.38 -13.11
N THR A 57 5.91 -18.61 -14.00
CA THR A 57 7.22 -18.96 -14.54
C THR A 57 8.27 -18.82 -13.45
N ILE A 58 9.00 -19.90 -13.16
CA ILE A 58 10.06 -19.89 -12.17
C ILE A 58 11.38 -19.45 -12.83
N LEU A 59 11.89 -18.30 -12.41
CA LEU A 59 13.18 -17.80 -12.87
C LEU A 59 14.33 -18.66 -12.31
N PRO A 60 15.44 -18.82 -13.04
CA PRO A 60 16.52 -19.75 -12.65
C PRO A 60 17.25 -19.34 -11.37
N LEU A 61 17.19 -18.07 -10.98
CA LEU A 61 17.91 -17.51 -9.84
C LEU A 61 17.00 -17.35 -8.62
N PRO A 62 17.50 -17.59 -7.40
CA PRO A 62 16.81 -17.22 -6.19
C PRO A 62 16.77 -15.69 -6.04
N ARG A 63 15.82 -15.16 -5.23
CA ARG A 63 15.59 -13.72 -5.07
C ARG A 63 16.87 -12.89 -4.86
N ARG A 64 17.77 -13.34 -3.97
CA ARG A 64 19.01 -12.60 -3.68
C ARG A 64 19.93 -12.50 -4.91
N ALA A 65 20.03 -13.58 -5.67
CA ALA A 65 20.83 -13.60 -6.89
C ALA A 65 20.16 -12.79 -8.00
N LEU A 66 18.84 -12.79 -8.10
CA LEU A 66 18.09 -11.94 -9.04
C LEU A 66 18.30 -10.46 -8.75
N VAL A 67 18.29 -10.07 -7.47
CA VAL A 67 18.62 -8.70 -7.04
C VAL A 67 20.06 -8.33 -7.44
N ALA A 68 21.02 -9.20 -7.14
CA ALA A 68 22.43 -9.00 -7.49
C ALA A 68 22.65 -8.91 -9.02
N ALA A 69 22.02 -9.79 -9.79
CA ALA A 69 22.04 -9.74 -11.24
C ALA A 69 21.48 -8.41 -11.78
N GLY A 70 20.36 -7.95 -11.20
CA GLY A 70 19.80 -6.64 -11.49
C GLY A 70 20.77 -5.49 -11.15
N GLU A 71 21.46 -5.54 -10.02
CA GLU A 71 22.49 -4.54 -9.64
C GLU A 71 23.68 -4.55 -10.59
N ALA A 72 24.16 -5.74 -10.99
CA ALA A 72 25.23 -5.94 -11.93
C ALA A 72 24.83 -5.68 -13.40
N ARG A 73 23.57 -5.30 -13.66
CA ARG A 73 23.02 -5.08 -15.01
C ARG A 73 23.05 -6.33 -15.90
N VAL A 74 23.10 -7.52 -15.31
CA VAL A 74 23.00 -8.77 -16.07
C VAL A 74 21.61 -8.82 -16.71
N PRO A 75 21.51 -8.96 -18.05
CA PRO A 75 20.22 -8.99 -18.72
C PRO A 75 19.44 -10.25 -18.33
N TRP A 76 18.19 -10.04 -17.94
CA TRP A 76 17.22 -11.11 -17.73
C TRP A 76 15.83 -10.63 -18.14
N TRP A 77 14.96 -11.56 -18.52
CA TRP A 77 13.60 -11.26 -18.93
C TRP A 77 12.69 -12.41 -18.50
N PRO A 78 11.58 -12.11 -17.82
CA PRO A 78 10.70 -13.14 -17.25
C PRO A 78 9.73 -13.79 -18.25
N GLY A 79 9.72 -13.34 -19.50
CA GLY A 79 8.76 -13.74 -20.53
C GLY A 79 7.80 -12.62 -20.91
N GLY A 80 6.88 -12.93 -21.86
CA GLY A 80 5.86 -12.01 -22.34
C GLY A 80 6.35 -10.86 -23.22
N ASP A 81 5.41 -10.16 -23.86
CA ASP A 81 5.70 -9.01 -24.75
C ASP A 81 5.88 -7.72 -23.95
N THR A 82 5.20 -7.61 -22.83
CA THR A 82 5.40 -6.55 -21.87
C THR A 82 5.55 -7.12 -20.46
N VAL A 83 6.37 -6.49 -19.64
CA VAL A 83 6.55 -6.85 -18.23
C VAL A 83 6.08 -5.71 -17.36
N HIS A 84 5.22 -6.02 -16.38
CA HIS A 84 4.92 -5.13 -15.28
C HIS A 84 5.64 -5.61 -14.03
N ALA A 85 6.49 -4.79 -13.48
CA ALA A 85 7.09 -4.98 -12.16
C ALA A 85 6.34 -4.11 -11.15
N PRO A 86 5.49 -4.72 -10.28
CA PRO A 86 4.70 -3.98 -9.29
C PRO A 86 5.54 -3.42 -8.13
N THR A 87 6.85 -3.57 -8.21
CA THR A 87 7.85 -2.99 -7.33
C THR A 87 9.09 -2.62 -8.15
N PRO A 88 10.03 -1.82 -7.60
CA PRO A 88 11.28 -1.50 -8.28
C PRO A 88 12.24 -2.69 -8.49
N LEU A 89 11.93 -3.88 -7.98
CA LEU A 89 12.61 -5.11 -8.37
C LEU A 89 12.13 -5.51 -9.78
N ALA A 90 12.86 -5.07 -10.78
CA ALA A 90 12.52 -5.20 -12.20
C ALA A 90 13.74 -5.65 -13.03
N PRO A 91 13.54 -6.14 -14.26
CA PRO A 91 14.63 -6.30 -15.22
C PRO A 91 15.43 -5.01 -15.36
N PRO A 92 16.75 -5.09 -15.69
CA PRO A 92 17.59 -3.90 -15.75
C PRO A 92 17.20 -2.91 -16.85
N GLY A 93 16.35 -3.30 -17.77
CA GLY A 93 15.77 -2.50 -18.85
C GLY A 93 14.89 -3.36 -19.76
N PRO A 94 14.17 -2.75 -20.68
CA PRO A 94 13.38 -3.49 -21.66
C PRO A 94 14.29 -4.29 -22.60
N ARG A 95 13.75 -5.38 -23.12
CA ARG A 95 14.38 -6.15 -24.19
C ARG A 95 13.92 -5.61 -25.56
N ARG A 96 14.74 -5.76 -26.61
CA ARG A 96 14.35 -5.31 -27.96
C ARG A 96 12.95 -5.85 -28.32
N GLY A 97 12.07 -4.96 -28.76
CA GLY A 97 10.68 -5.28 -29.09
C GLY A 97 9.77 -5.54 -27.88
N ARG A 98 10.25 -5.41 -26.63
CA ARG A 98 9.52 -5.72 -25.39
C ARG A 98 9.34 -4.51 -24.50
N GLY A 99 8.18 -4.36 -23.85
CA GLY A 99 7.86 -3.25 -22.97
C GLY A 99 8.13 -3.53 -21.48
N LEU A 100 8.61 -2.53 -20.75
CA LEU A 100 8.83 -2.60 -19.31
C LEU A 100 8.08 -1.47 -18.58
N VAL A 101 7.14 -1.85 -17.71
CA VAL A 101 6.41 -0.96 -16.81
C VAL A 101 6.83 -1.25 -15.37
N VAL A 102 7.12 -0.22 -14.58
CA VAL A 102 7.53 -0.37 -13.19
C VAL A 102 6.66 0.49 -12.29
N THR A 103 6.11 -0.09 -11.22
CA THR A 103 5.40 0.68 -10.19
C THR A 103 6.37 1.21 -9.14
N VAL A 104 6.24 2.50 -8.82
CA VAL A 104 6.94 3.17 -7.72
C VAL A 104 5.90 3.66 -6.74
N HIS A 105 5.83 3.03 -5.57
CA HIS A 105 4.75 3.29 -4.61
C HIS A 105 4.92 4.59 -3.83
N ASP A 106 6.14 4.97 -3.50
CA ASP A 106 6.43 6.14 -2.67
C ASP A 106 7.85 6.68 -2.92
N THR A 107 8.16 7.80 -2.27
CA THR A 107 9.47 8.45 -2.26
C THR A 107 10.18 8.33 -0.91
N VAL A 108 9.67 7.48 -0.02
CA VAL A 108 10.20 7.20 1.34
C VAL A 108 11.73 7.00 1.37
N PRO A 109 12.36 6.33 0.39
CA PRO A 109 13.83 6.21 0.38
C PRO A 109 14.59 7.52 0.40
N TRP A 110 13.99 8.62 -0.04
CA TRP A 110 14.57 9.97 -0.02
C TRP A 110 14.05 10.81 1.13
N THR A 111 12.73 10.81 1.34
CA THR A 111 12.06 11.68 2.32
C THR A 111 12.23 11.19 3.75
N HIS A 112 12.20 9.88 3.98
CA HIS A 112 12.28 9.26 5.30
C HIS A 112 13.28 8.08 5.33
N PRO A 113 14.55 8.28 4.91
CA PRO A 113 15.55 7.20 4.82
C PRO A 113 15.84 6.53 6.17
N GLN A 114 15.59 7.23 7.29
CA GLN A 114 15.74 6.71 8.64
C GLN A 114 14.75 5.57 8.96
N THR A 115 13.66 5.47 8.22
CA THR A 115 12.67 4.39 8.37
C THR A 115 13.08 3.10 7.64
N LEU A 116 14.20 3.13 6.93
CA LEU A 116 14.79 2.02 6.22
C LEU A 116 16.19 1.73 6.75
N THR A 117 16.70 0.52 6.50
CA THR A 117 18.13 0.30 6.69
C THR A 117 18.93 1.16 5.71
N ARG A 118 20.13 1.60 6.08
CA ARG A 118 21.03 2.38 5.20
C ARG A 118 21.26 1.69 3.84
N ARG A 119 21.38 0.34 3.85
CA ARG A 119 21.49 -0.46 2.63
C ARG A 119 20.18 -0.45 1.84
N GLY A 120 19.04 -0.62 2.51
CA GLY A 120 17.71 -0.60 1.90
C GLY A 120 17.41 0.73 1.22
N ALA A 121 17.63 1.86 1.90
CA ALA A 121 17.42 3.19 1.33
C ALA A 121 18.28 3.41 0.07
N ARG A 122 19.58 3.07 0.13
CA ARG A 122 20.49 3.17 -1.03
C ARG A 122 20.07 2.26 -2.19
N TRP A 123 19.63 1.03 -1.86
CA TRP A 123 19.17 0.07 -2.86
C TRP A 123 17.92 0.60 -3.58
N HIS A 124 16.89 1.03 -2.83
CA HIS A 124 15.65 1.56 -3.41
C HIS A 124 15.93 2.78 -4.29
N ARG A 125 16.70 3.77 -3.82
CA ARG A 125 17.09 4.93 -4.64
C ARG A 125 17.76 4.52 -5.95
N ARG A 126 18.64 3.52 -5.91
CA ARG A 126 19.36 3.02 -7.10
C ARG A 126 18.40 2.34 -8.07
N VAL A 127 17.54 1.44 -7.59
CA VAL A 127 16.64 0.68 -8.49
C VAL A 127 15.51 1.55 -9.03
N ILE A 128 14.97 2.47 -8.25
CA ILE A 128 14.00 3.47 -8.73
C ILE A 128 14.66 4.42 -9.75
N GLY A 129 15.84 4.93 -9.47
CA GLY A 129 16.57 5.77 -10.42
C GLY A 129 16.91 5.02 -11.73
N ARG A 130 17.12 3.69 -11.67
CA ARG A 130 17.29 2.86 -12.87
C ARG A 130 15.97 2.71 -13.62
N ALA A 131 14.89 2.39 -12.94
CA ALA A 131 13.57 2.30 -13.54
C ALA A 131 13.20 3.60 -14.25
N ALA A 132 13.42 4.74 -13.60
CA ALA A 132 13.20 6.06 -14.19
C ALA A 132 13.99 6.31 -15.49
N ARG A 133 15.21 5.76 -15.61
CA ARG A 133 16.00 5.88 -16.85
C ARG A 133 15.66 4.87 -17.93
N ARG A 134 15.22 3.68 -17.54
CA ARG A 134 15.19 2.50 -18.43
C ARG A 134 13.81 1.93 -18.70
N ALA A 135 12.86 2.06 -17.79
CA ALA A 135 11.50 1.59 -18.01
C ALA A 135 10.81 2.46 -19.07
N ASP A 136 9.90 1.88 -19.82
CA ASP A 136 9.11 2.59 -20.83
C ASP A 136 8.01 3.43 -20.17
N ALA A 137 7.50 2.96 -19.05
CA ALA A 137 6.55 3.70 -18.24
C ALA A 137 6.78 3.44 -16.73
N LEU A 138 6.51 4.47 -15.93
CA LEU A 138 6.38 4.34 -14.48
C LEU A 138 4.92 4.51 -14.09
N VAL A 139 4.43 3.62 -13.25
CA VAL A 139 3.13 3.74 -12.59
C VAL A 139 3.35 4.23 -11.18
N VAL A 140 2.62 5.25 -10.77
CA VAL A 140 2.63 5.76 -9.39
C VAL A 140 1.19 5.86 -8.86
N PRO A 141 0.96 5.68 -7.54
CA PRO A 141 -0.39 5.51 -7.04
C PRO A 141 -1.16 6.83 -6.85
N THR A 142 -0.47 7.98 -6.77
CA THR A 142 -1.07 9.30 -6.53
C THR A 142 -0.39 10.40 -7.34
N ALA A 143 -1.10 11.49 -7.57
CA ALA A 143 -0.54 12.70 -8.16
C ALA A 143 0.54 13.31 -7.25
N ALA A 144 0.40 13.16 -5.94
CA ALA A 144 1.43 13.55 -4.97
C ALA A 144 2.77 12.85 -5.24
N VAL A 145 2.77 11.51 -5.40
CA VAL A 145 3.99 10.75 -5.75
C VAL A 145 4.51 11.13 -7.14
N ALA A 146 3.61 11.37 -8.12
CA ALA A 146 4.01 11.80 -9.46
C ALA A 146 4.74 13.15 -9.45
N ALA A 147 4.28 14.09 -8.65
CA ALA A 147 4.90 15.42 -8.51
C ALA A 147 6.22 15.36 -7.72
N GLU A 148 6.31 14.48 -6.75
CA GLU A 148 7.46 14.40 -5.84
C GLU A 148 8.63 13.59 -6.43
N LEU A 149 8.37 12.46 -7.07
CA LEU A 149 9.40 11.54 -7.56
C LEU A 149 10.44 12.20 -8.48
N PRO A 150 10.09 13.04 -9.47
CA PRO A 150 11.05 13.68 -10.34
C PRO A 150 12.06 14.57 -9.61
N GLN A 151 11.68 15.14 -8.46
CA GLN A 151 12.53 16.06 -7.69
C GLN A 151 13.78 15.36 -7.13
N TYR A 152 13.73 14.04 -6.91
CA TYR A 152 14.84 13.22 -6.41
C TYR A 152 15.70 12.60 -7.50
N LEU A 153 15.34 12.79 -8.76
CA LEU A 153 16.08 12.21 -9.89
C LEU A 153 17.10 13.21 -10.46
N PRO A 154 18.26 12.74 -10.95
CA PRO A 154 19.21 13.58 -11.66
C PRO A 154 18.55 14.30 -12.83
N HIS A 155 18.95 15.55 -13.11
CA HIS A 155 18.35 16.42 -14.14
C HIS A 155 18.07 15.72 -15.49
N PRO A 156 19.01 15.01 -16.12
CA PRO A 156 18.72 14.33 -17.40
C PRO A 156 17.63 13.26 -17.26
N THR A 157 17.58 12.54 -16.14
CA THR A 157 16.55 11.51 -15.88
C THR A 157 15.20 12.14 -15.59
N ARG A 158 15.16 13.26 -14.87
CA ARG A 158 13.96 14.01 -14.56
C ARG A 158 13.23 14.43 -15.83
N MET A 159 13.90 15.06 -16.76
CA MET A 159 13.30 15.50 -18.04
C MET A 159 12.72 14.33 -18.85
N HIS A 160 13.39 13.18 -18.81
CA HIS A 160 12.95 11.99 -19.54
C HIS A 160 11.77 11.27 -18.89
N VAL A 161 11.61 11.37 -17.57
CA VAL A 161 10.61 10.58 -16.84
C VAL A 161 9.25 11.24 -16.79
N GLU A 162 9.16 12.57 -16.86
CA GLU A 162 7.90 13.32 -16.69
C GLU A 162 6.82 12.88 -17.68
N GLY A 163 7.15 12.63 -18.95
CA GLY A 163 6.21 12.13 -19.96
C GLY A 163 5.88 10.62 -19.86
N ARG A 164 6.50 9.89 -18.92
CA ARG A 164 6.35 8.43 -18.74
C ARG A 164 5.78 8.04 -17.40
N ILE A 165 5.43 9.00 -16.55
CA ILE A 165 4.75 8.75 -15.28
C ILE A 165 3.25 8.69 -15.53
N HIS A 166 2.63 7.61 -15.11
CA HIS A 166 1.20 7.38 -15.15
C HIS A 166 0.66 7.28 -13.73
N VAL A 167 -0.23 8.18 -13.36
CA VAL A 167 -0.93 8.13 -12.06
C VAL A 167 -2.06 7.12 -12.17
N VAL A 168 -1.93 6.03 -11.44
CA VAL A 168 -2.91 4.94 -11.41
C VAL A 168 -3.19 4.58 -9.97
N GLY A 169 -4.33 5.02 -9.46
CA GLY A 169 -4.75 4.74 -8.09
C GLY A 169 -4.94 3.25 -7.82
N GLU A 170 -4.96 2.91 -6.55
CA GLU A 170 -5.20 1.54 -6.09
C GLU A 170 -6.71 1.30 -5.89
N GLY A 171 -7.13 0.07 -5.66
CA GLY A 171 -8.54 -0.30 -5.47
C GLY A 171 -8.83 -0.79 -4.06
N VAL A 172 -10.11 -0.87 -3.73
CA VAL A 172 -10.59 -1.53 -2.51
C VAL A 172 -10.68 -3.03 -2.73
N THR A 173 -10.17 -3.82 -1.78
CA THR A 173 -10.37 -5.27 -1.77
C THR A 173 -11.84 -5.57 -1.44
N PRO A 174 -12.61 -6.22 -2.34
CA PRO A 174 -14.06 -6.42 -2.15
C PRO A 174 -14.43 -7.07 -0.82
N ALA A 175 -13.64 -8.04 -0.36
CA ALA A 175 -13.86 -8.70 0.93
C ALA A 175 -13.78 -7.75 2.14
N LEU A 176 -13.11 -6.60 2.04
CA LEU A 176 -13.03 -5.60 3.11
C LEU A 176 -14.17 -4.58 3.04
N ALA A 177 -14.76 -4.37 1.86
CA ALA A 177 -15.89 -3.45 1.69
C ALA A 177 -17.21 -4.07 2.14
N THR A 178 -17.31 -5.41 2.18
CA THR A 178 -18.53 -6.15 2.54
C THR A 178 -18.54 -6.45 4.05
N ALA A 179 -19.61 -6.06 4.72
CA ALA A 179 -19.78 -6.37 6.14
C ALA A 179 -19.85 -7.90 6.35
N PRO A 180 -19.07 -8.47 7.26
CA PRO A 180 -19.15 -9.88 7.59
C PRO A 180 -20.48 -10.22 8.26
N GLU A 181 -20.98 -11.45 8.04
CA GLU A 181 -22.17 -11.96 8.69
C GLU A 181 -22.05 -11.97 10.22
N PRO A 182 -23.09 -11.54 10.97
CA PRO A 182 -23.01 -11.34 12.41
C PRO A 182 -22.47 -12.53 13.20
N PRO A 183 -22.93 -13.80 13.02
CA PRO A 183 -22.42 -14.93 13.81
C PRO A 183 -20.91 -15.15 13.63
N ARG A 184 -20.42 -14.98 12.39
CA ARG A 184 -19.00 -15.09 12.09
C ARG A 184 -18.21 -13.91 12.66
N ALA A 185 -18.77 -12.71 12.54
CA ALA A 185 -18.16 -11.50 13.08
C ALA A 185 -18.01 -11.56 14.60
N ASP A 186 -19.02 -12.08 15.31
CA ASP A 186 -19.00 -12.23 16.77
C ASP A 186 -17.96 -13.27 17.21
N ALA A 187 -17.90 -14.41 16.54
CA ALA A 187 -16.91 -15.45 16.83
C ALA A 187 -15.47 -14.95 16.61
N VAL A 188 -15.22 -14.19 15.54
CA VAL A 188 -13.89 -13.59 15.27
C VAL A 188 -13.57 -12.52 16.30
N ALA A 189 -14.51 -11.65 16.65
CA ALA A 189 -14.31 -10.61 17.65
C ALA A 189 -13.97 -11.18 19.02
N ALA A 190 -14.68 -12.22 19.45
CA ALA A 190 -14.40 -12.92 20.71
C ALA A 190 -13.02 -13.58 20.68
N ARG A 191 -12.66 -14.29 19.59
CA ARG A 191 -11.35 -14.95 19.46
C ARG A 191 -10.18 -13.97 19.45
N LEU A 192 -10.35 -12.80 18.83
CA LEU A 192 -9.33 -11.74 18.80
C LEU A 192 -9.36 -10.85 20.05
N ASP A 193 -10.30 -11.09 20.96
CA ASP A 193 -10.52 -10.30 22.17
C ASP A 193 -10.60 -8.81 21.83
N LEU A 194 -11.51 -8.47 20.91
CA LEU A 194 -11.69 -7.08 20.47
C LEU A 194 -12.42 -6.28 21.53
N PRO A 195 -11.94 -5.08 21.88
CA PRO A 195 -12.67 -4.17 22.75
C PRO A 195 -14.05 -3.81 22.16
N PRO A 196 -15.07 -3.52 22.99
CA PRO A 196 -16.40 -3.17 22.49
C PRO A 196 -16.42 -1.89 21.64
N ARG A 197 -15.49 -0.97 21.90
CA ARG A 197 -15.31 0.28 21.13
C ARG A 197 -13.81 0.58 21.00
N TYR A 198 -13.32 0.80 19.80
CA TYR A 198 -11.90 1.05 19.57
C TYR A 198 -11.61 1.96 18.38
N ALA A 199 -10.50 2.69 18.48
CA ALA A 199 -9.81 3.27 17.34
C ALA A 199 -8.94 2.19 16.70
N LEU A 200 -8.88 2.16 15.37
CA LEU A 200 -8.12 1.18 14.60
C LEU A 200 -6.95 1.86 13.89
N ALA A 201 -5.77 1.25 13.92
CA ALA A 201 -4.69 1.59 13.03
C ALA A 201 -4.17 0.33 12.33
N ILE A 202 -3.96 0.43 11.00
CA ILE A 202 -3.55 -0.69 10.13
C ILE A 202 -2.27 -0.34 9.42
N GLY A 203 -1.29 -1.22 9.48
CA GLY A 203 -0.04 -1.09 8.73
C GLY A 203 1.13 -1.78 9.41
N THR A 204 2.22 -1.93 8.67
CA THR A 204 3.48 -2.42 9.23
C THR A 204 3.93 -1.52 10.37
N LEU A 205 4.34 -2.13 11.50
CA LEU A 205 4.81 -1.40 12.68
C LEU A 205 6.20 -0.81 12.40
N GLU A 206 6.22 0.41 11.92
CA GLU A 206 7.43 1.14 11.52
C GLU A 206 7.29 2.64 11.84
N PRO A 207 8.40 3.38 12.06
CA PRO A 207 8.36 4.76 12.53
C PRO A 207 7.54 5.72 11.66
N ARG A 208 7.51 5.50 10.33
CA ARG A 208 6.75 6.37 9.41
C ARG A 208 5.23 6.30 9.59
N LYS A 209 4.72 5.27 10.29
CA LYS A 209 3.27 5.11 10.53
C LYS A 209 2.76 5.98 11.70
N GLY A 210 3.66 6.64 12.45
CA GLY A 210 3.26 7.58 13.50
C GLY A 210 2.52 6.94 14.66
N ILE A 211 2.81 5.65 14.97
CA ILE A 211 2.16 4.92 16.08
C ILE A 211 2.46 5.59 17.42
N ASP A 212 3.67 6.14 17.59
CA ASP A 212 4.08 6.95 18.72
C ASP A 212 3.17 8.17 18.91
N VAL A 213 2.93 8.95 17.87
CA VAL A 213 2.01 10.09 17.87
C VAL A 213 0.60 9.69 18.29
N LEU A 214 0.13 8.53 17.81
CA LEU A 214 -1.18 8.01 18.18
C LEU A 214 -1.25 7.61 19.64
N LEU A 215 -0.23 6.94 20.16
CA LEU A 215 -0.16 6.54 21.57
C LEU A 215 -0.10 7.76 22.49
N ASP A 216 0.69 8.77 22.14
CA ASP A 216 0.76 10.04 22.87
C ASP A 216 -0.61 10.76 22.87
N ALA A 217 -1.31 10.76 21.73
CA ALA A 217 -2.65 11.34 21.60
C ALA A 217 -3.67 10.64 22.51
N LEU A 218 -3.64 9.31 22.58
CA LEU A 218 -4.57 8.50 23.37
C LEU A 218 -4.25 8.53 24.87
N ALA A 219 -2.98 8.69 25.25
CA ALA A 219 -2.53 8.76 26.62
C ALA A 219 -2.66 10.16 27.23
N SER A 220 -2.86 11.20 26.39
CA SER A 220 -2.93 12.58 26.86
C SER A 220 -4.13 12.77 27.80
N PRO A 221 -4.07 13.71 28.79
CA PRO A 221 -5.20 14.01 29.69
C PRO A 221 -6.47 14.42 28.94
N HIS A 222 -6.30 14.93 27.73
CA HIS A 222 -7.39 15.31 26.84
C HIS A 222 -7.62 14.28 25.71
N GLY A 223 -7.04 13.09 25.81
CA GLY A 223 -7.24 12.00 24.86
C GLY A 223 -8.67 11.44 24.92
N PRO A 224 -9.16 10.81 23.84
CA PRO A 224 -10.45 10.12 23.87
C PRO A 224 -10.37 8.87 24.74
N ASP A 225 -11.45 8.57 25.46
CA ASP A 225 -11.57 7.30 26.19
C ASP A 225 -12.00 6.18 25.23
N VAL A 226 -11.03 5.63 24.52
CA VAL A 226 -11.21 4.55 23.55
C VAL A 226 -9.97 3.67 23.52
N SER A 227 -10.16 2.36 23.38
CA SER A 227 -9.07 1.42 23.18
C SER A 227 -8.46 1.56 21.79
N LEU A 228 -7.21 1.17 21.64
CA LEU A 228 -6.51 1.10 20.35
C LEU A 228 -6.32 -0.35 19.93
N VAL A 229 -6.77 -0.69 18.73
CA VAL A 229 -6.45 -1.94 18.06
C VAL A 229 -5.43 -1.66 16.95
N LEU A 230 -4.29 -2.33 17.01
CA LEU A 230 -3.25 -2.28 16.00
C LEU A 230 -3.23 -3.57 15.19
N VAL A 231 -3.34 -3.44 13.86
CA VAL A 231 -3.21 -4.55 12.92
C VAL A 231 -1.98 -4.35 12.05
N GLY A 232 -1.04 -5.28 12.11
CA GLY A 232 0.15 -5.26 11.27
C GLY A 232 1.32 -6.00 11.86
N GLN A 233 2.20 -6.45 10.97
CA GLN A 233 3.42 -7.14 11.37
C GLN A 233 4.45 -6.13 11.89
N ARG A 234 5.37 -6.61 12.75
CA ARG A 234 6.61 -5.88 13.07
C ARG A 234 7.39 -5.62 11.78
N GLY A 235 7.72 -4.36 11.55
CA GLY A 235 8.49 -3.90 10.41
C GLY A 235 9.90 -3.48 10.80
N TRP A 236 10.33 -2.37 10.22
CA TRP A 236 11.66 -1.82 10.42
C TRP A 236 11.67 -0.80 11.56
N GLY A 237 12.87 -0.52 12.11
CA GLY A 237 13.05 0.53 13.12
C GLY A 237 12.76 0.13 14.55
N GLY A 238 12.51 -1.15 14.82
CA GLY A 238 12.38 -1.68 16.19
C GLY A 238 11.17 -1.12 16.95
N VAL A 239 10.10 -0.73 16.25
CA VAL A 239 8.88 -0.24 16.90
C VAL A 239 8.23 -1.37 17.68
N ASP A 240 8.19 -1.21 19.00
CA ASP A 240 7.45 -2.06 19.92
C ASP A 240 6.28 -1.24 20.49
N PRO A 241 5.04 -1.50 20.03
CA PRO A 241 3.88 -0.72 20.45
C PRO A 241 3.58 -0.79 21.94
N GLU A 242 3.88 -1.91 22.60
CA GLU A 242 3.62 -2.10 24.02
C GLU A 242 4.62 -1.29 24.86
N VAL A 243 5.90 -1.27 24.45
CA VAL A 243 6.91 -0.41 25.08
C VAL A 243 6.57 1.06 24.85
N ALA A 244 6.17 1.43 23.63
CA ALA A 244 5.77 2.79 23.31
C ALA A 244 4.54 3.24 24.09
N ALA A 245 3.52 2.38 24.23
CA ALA A 245 2.31 2.66 25.02
C ALA A 245 2.62 2.92 26.51
N ARG A 246 3.48 2.09 27.11
CA ARG A 246 3.93 2.31 28.50
C ARG A 246 4.69 3.64 28.65
N ARG A 247 5.54 3.99 27.71
CA ARG A 247 6.28 5.27 27.71
C ARG A 247 5.36 6.47 27.58
N ALA A 248 4.33 6.38 26.75
CA ALA A 248 3.32 7.40 26.57
C ALA A 248 2.40 7.54 27.82
N GLY A 249 2.41 6.56 28.74
CA GLY A 249 1.51 6.54 29.89
C GLY A 249 0.11 6.03 29.55
N LEU A 250 -0.07 5.31 28.46
CA LEU A 250 -1.36 4.71 28.13
C LEU A 250 -1.74 3.64 29.17
N ALA A 251 -2.96 3.75 29.71
CA ALA A 251 -3.42 2.84 30.76
C ALA A 251 -3.40 1.37 30.29
N PRO A 252 -3.06 0.42 31.18
CA PRO A 252 -3.08 -1.01 30.87
C PRO A 252 -4.42 -1.46 30.29
N GLY A 253 -4.38 -2.36 29.29
CA GLY A 253 -5.59 -2.90 28.64
C GLY A 253 -6.17 -2.02 27.53
N ARG A 254 -5.71 -0.76 27.36
CA ARG A 254 -6.17 0.11 26.27
C ARG A 254 -5.50 -0.14 24.93
N LEU A 255 -4.47 -0.96 24.85
CA LEU A 255 -3.80 -1.34 23.61
C LEU A 255 -4.00 -2.83 23.33
N ARG A 256 -4.47 -3.15 22.13
CA ARG A 256 -4.55 -4.51 21.58
C ARG A 256 -3.74 -4.61 20.29
N VAL A 257 -2.69 -5.41 20.27
CA VAL A 257 -1.85 -5.66 19.08
C VAL A 257 -2.19 -7.02 18.51
N LEU A 258 -2.77 -7.06 17.31
CA LEU A 258 -3.22 -8.29 16.66
C LEU A 258 -2.14 -8.94 15.77
N GLY A 259 -1.09 -8.20 15.43
CA GLY A 259 -0.10 -8.70 14.47
C GLY A 259 -0.70 -8.89 13.07
N ARG A 260 -0.28 -9.96 12.39
CA ARG A 260 -0.84 -10.34 11.08
C ARG A 260 -2.11 -11.16 11.27
N ILE A 261 -3.17 -10.72 10.62
CA ILE A 261 -4.45 -11.41 10.54
C ILE A 261 -4.84 -11.65 9.08
N THR A 262 -5.80 -12.53 8.85
CA THR A 262 -6.35 -12.81 7.51
C THR A 262 -7.23 -11.65 7.02
N ASP A 263 -7.48 -11.56 5.72
CA ASP A 263 -8.37 -10.53 5.16
C ASP A 263 -9.81 -10.69 5.69
N ALA A 264 -10.25 -11.92 5.98
CA ALA A 264 -11.56 -12.18 6.59
C ALA A 264 -11.66 -11.67 8.03
N GLU A 265 -10.60 -11.83 8.83
CA GLU A 265 -10.50 -11.26 10.17
C GLU A 265 -10.38 -9.74 10.13
N LEU A 266 -9.58 -9.22 9.18
CA LEU A 266 -9.43 -7.78 8.99
C LEU A 266 -10.76 -7.12 8.62
N ALA A 267 -11.61 -7.76 7.82
CA ALA A 267 -12.96 -7.26 7.54
C ALA A 267 -13.78 -7.08 8.83
N VAL A 268 -13.73 -8.04 9.76
CA VAL A 268 -14.42 -7.94 11.05
C VAL A 268 -13.86 -6.79 11.88
N VAL A 269 -12.53 -6.73 12.02
CA VAL A 269 -11.86 -5.68 12.80
C VAL A 269 -12.14 -4.31 12.22
N LEU A 270 -12.18 -4.18 10.89
CA LEU A 270 -12.44 -2.92 10.21
C LEU A 270 -13.89 -2.47 10.42
N HIS A 271 -14.88 -3.34 10.14
CA HIS A 271 -16.30 -2.97 10.24
C HIS A 271 -16.80 -2.71 11.66
N ARG A 272 -16.07 -3.17 12.68
CA ARG A 272 -16.37 -2.91 14.10
C ARG A 272 -15.62 -1.70 14.68
N ALA A 273 -14.70 -1.11 13.94
CA ALA A 273 -13.94 0.04 14.40
C ALA A 273 -14.84 1.29 14.51
N ALA A 274 -14.69 2.03 15.60
CA ALA A 274 -15.38 3.32 15.76
C ALA A 274 -14.76 4.43 14.89
N VAL A 275 -13.45 4.33 14.62
CA VAL A 275 -12.69 5.24 13.77
C VAL A 275 -11.41 4.56 13.31
N LEU A 276 -11.03 4.78 12.06
CA LEU A 276 -9.66 4.47 11.59
C LEU A 276 -8.78 5.70 11.78
N THR A 277 -7.57 5.49 12.27
CA THR A 277 -6.56 6.54 12.35
C THR A 277 -5.30 6.19 11.57
N ALA A 278 -4.83 7.13 10.75
CA ALA A 278 -3.64 7.00 9.93
C ALA A 278 -2.70 8.21 10.12
N PRO A 279 -2.00 8.31 11.28
CA PRO A 279 -1.14 9.45 11.63
C PRO A 279 0.23 9.37 10.97
N SER A 280 0.29 8.83 9.77
CA SER A 280 1.54 8.54 9.05
C SER A 280 2.33 9.81 8.76
N ARG A 281 3.66 9.69 8.80
CA ARG A 281 4.63 10.73 8.40
C ARG A 281 4.87 10.72 6.89
N ALA A 282 4.70 9.56 6.27
CA ALA A 282 4.85 9.38 4.83
C ALA A 282 4.00 8.21 4.32
N GLU A 283 3.36 8.41 3.19
CA GLU A 283 2.59 7.40 2.46
C GLU A 283 2.67 7.66 0.96
N GLY A 284 2.52 6.58 0.17
CA GLY A 284 2.37 6.75 -1.27
C GLY A 284 0.92 6.69 -1.73
N PHE A 285 0.04 6.01 -0.94
CA PHE A 285 -1.39 5.92 -1.24
C PHE A 285 -2.24 5.95 0.03
N GLY A 286 -2.16 4.93 0.87
CA GLY A 286 -2.99 4.83 2.08
C GLY A 286 -4.17 3.87 1.92
N LEU A 287 -3.91 2.64 1.46
CA LEU A 287 -4.93 1.58 1.37
C LEU A 287 -5.83 1.48 2.61
N PRO A 288 -5.31 1.54 3.86
CA PRO A 288 -6.17 1.46 5.04
C PRO A 288 -7.22 2.57 5.13
N VAL A 289 -6.88 3.80 4.70
CA VAL A 289 -7.81 4.93 4.65
C VAL A 289 -8.92 4.65 3.65
N LEU A 290 -8.58 4.18 2.47
CA LEU A 290 -9.54 3.83 1.43
C LEU A 290 -10.43 2.66 1.85
N GLU A 291 -9.85 1.61 2.45
CA GLU A 291 -10.55 0.41 2.93
C GLU A 291 -11.54 0.77 4.04
N ALA A 292 -11.15 1.65 4.98
CA ALA A 292 -12.02 2.14 6.05
C ALA A 292 -13.21 2.94 5.50
N MET A 293 -12.96 3.84 4.56
CA MET A 293 -14.03 4.59 3.88
C MET A 293 -15.02 3.65 3.17
N ALA A 294 -14.53 2.62 2.51
CA ALA A 294 -15.38 1.61 1.84
C ALA A 294 -16.21 0.80 2.83
N ALA A 295 -15.63 0.43 3.96
CA ALA A 295 -16.31 -0.27 5.05
C ALA A 295 -17.31 0.63 5.81
N GLY A 296 -17.29 1.95 5.60
CA GLY A 296 -18.14 2.90 6.32
C GLY A 296 -17.61 3.22 7.71
N VAL A 297 -16.32 3.32 7.86
CA VAL A 297 -15.64 3.71 9.10
C VAL A 297 -15.13 5.14 8.95
N PRO A 298 -15.41 6.05 9.89
CA PRO A 298 -14.85 7.39 9.91
C PRO A 298 -13.32 7.36 9.92
N VAL A 299 -12.67 8.31 9.26
CA VAL A 299 -11.21 8.33 9.12
C VAL A 299 -10.62 9.63 9.66
N VAL A 300 -9.61 9.52 10.51
CA VAL A 300 -8.72 10.62 10.91
C VAL A 300 -7.32 10.31 10.38
N HIS A 301 -6.73 11.22 9.62
CA HIS A 301 -5.44 10.99 8.98
C HIS A 301 -4.54 12.24 9.03
N SER A 302 -3.24 12.03 8.88
CA SER A 302 -2.28 13.14 8.81
C SER A 302 -2.38 13.89 7.48
N ASP A 303 -1.76 15.07 7.42
CA ASP A 303 -1.68 15.97 6.27
C ASP A 303 -0.69 15.51 5.17
N VAL A 304 -0.32 14.22 5.15
CA VAL A 304 0.47 13.64 4.06
C VAL A 304 -0.29 13.76 2.75
N ALA A 305 0.32 14.36 1.74
CA ALA A 305 -0.33 14.70 0.48
C ALA A 305 -1.07 13.51 -0.17
N ALA A 306 -0.47 12.31 -0.14
CA ALA A 306 -1.10 11.10 -0.65
C ALA A 306 -2.38 10.73 0.13
N LEU A 307 -2.39 10.87 1.47
CA LEU A 307 -3.58 10.62 2.29
C LEU A 307 -4.66 11.65 2.03
N VAL A 308 -4.29 12.93 1.94
CA VAL A 308 -5.22 14.02 1.60
C VAL A 308 -5.85 13.78 0.23
N GLU A 309 -5.04 13.39 -0.77
CA GLU A 309 -5.51 13.05 -2.12
C GLU A 309 -6.49 11.87 -2.09
N VAL A 310 -6.15 10.77 -1.41
CA VAL A 310 -6.99 9.57 -1.34
C VAL A 310 -8.28 9.85 -0.55
N ALA A 311 -8.19 10.52 0.58
CA ALA A 311 -9.36 10.86 1.39
C ALA A 311 -10.30 11.85 0.68
N GLY A 312 -9.76 12.78 -0.12
CA GLY A 312 -10.57 13.71 -0.92
C GLY A 312 -11.59 14.51 -0.11
N GLY A 313 -11.24 14.91 1.11
CA GLY A 313 -12.09 15.65 2.03
C GLY A 313 -13.12 14.80 2.79
N ALA A 314 -13.13 13.48 2.64
CA ALA A 314 -14.06 12.59 3.35
C ALA A 314 -13.56 12.17 4.74
N GLY A 315 -12.32 12.51 5.11
CA GLY A 315 -11.71 12.28 6.43
C GLY A 315 -11.42 13.59 7.15
N VAL A 316 -11.06 13.50 8.42
CA VAL A 316 -10.50 14.62 9.19
C VAL A 316 -8.99 14.60 9.04
N THR A 317 -8.44 15.71 8.52
CA THR A 317 -6.99 15.89 8.38
C THR A 317 -6.43 16.57 9.61
N VAL A 318 -5.31 16.06 10.13
CA VAL A 318 -4.53 16.64 11.25
C VAL A 318 -3.08 16.88 10.81
N ALA A 319 -2.40 17.81 11.44
CA ALA A 319 -0.98 18.02 11.16
C ALA A 319 -0.16 16.76 11.54
N ARG A 320 0.89 16.49 10.79
CA ARG A 320 1.85 15.41 11.14
C ARG A 320 2.55 15.75 12.45
N ASP A 321 2.86 14.72 13.23
CA ASP A 321 3.56 14.84 14.51
C ASP A 321 2.84 15.77 15.52
N ASP A 322 1.51 15.90 15.42
CA ASP A 322 0.65 16.66 16.33
C ASP A 322 -0.28 15.74 17.14
N PRO A 323 0.18 15.20 18.28
CA PRO A 323 -0.66 14.35 19.13
C PRO A 323 -1.85 15.09 19.74
N ALA A 324 -1.74 16.40 20.00
CA ALA A 324 -2.84 17.17 20.58
C ALA A 324 -3.97 17.38 19.56
N GLY A 325 -3.63 17.76 18.33
CA GLY A 325 -4.59 17.85 17.22
C GLY A 325 -5.24 16.51 16.91
N LEU A 326 -4.46 15.43 16.92
CA LEU A 326 -4.99 14.07 16.73
C LEU A 326 -5.96 13.67 17.83
N ALA A 327 -5.65 13.94 19.10
CA ALA A 327 -6.54 13.69 20.23
C ALA A 327 -7.86 14.47 20.10
N ALA A 328 -7.78 15.76 19.75
CA ALA A 328 -8.96 16.61 19.56
C ALA A 328 -9.85 16.11 18.41
N ALA A 329 -9.23 15.74 17.26
CA ALA A 329 -9.95 15.20 16.11
C ALA A 329 -10.66 13.87 16.44
N LEU A 330 -9.95 12.95 17.10
CA LEU A 330 -10.53 11.68 17.53
C LEU A 330 -11.71 11.88 18.49
N ARG A 331 -11.58 12.76 19.50
CA ARG A 331 -12.69 13.09 20.40
C ARG A 331 -13.91 13.64 19.63
N ALA A 332 -13.68 14.57 18.74
CA ALA A 332 -14.75 15.19 17.97
C ALA A 332 -15.52 14.18 17.10
N VAL A 333 -14.81 13.21 16.51
CA VAL A 333 -15.45 12.16 15.69
C VAL A 333 -16.18 11.14 16.57
N LEU A 334 -15.61 10.78 17.72
CA LEU A 334 -16.18 9.76 18.61
C LEU A 334 -17.34 10.25 19.47
N ALA A 335 -17.45 11.57 19.70
CA ALA A 335 -18.50 12.18 20.50
C ALA A 335 -19.74 12.59 19.68
N ASP A 336 -19.60 12.82 18.36
CA ASP A 336 -20.65 13.34 17.50
C ASP A 336 -21.05 12.30 16.44
N GLY A 337 -22.18 11.62 16.70
CA GLY A 337 -22.74 10.62 15.78
C GLY A 337 -23.12 11.21 14.43
N GLY A 338 -23.65 12.42 14.37
CA GLY A 338 -24.04 13.09 13.14
C GLY A 338 -22.81 13.40 12.25
N LYS A 339 -21.71 13.83 12.89
CA LYS A 339 -20.43 14.02 12.21
C LYS A 339 -19.87 12.70 11.66
N ALA A 340 -19.93 11.64 12.46
CA ALA A 340 -19.49 10.32 12.04
C ALA A 340 -20.32 9.82 10.84
N ASP A 341 -21.64 9.94 10.85
CA ASP A 341 -22.54 9.54 9.77
C ASP A 341 -22.28 10.33 8.47
N ALA A 342 -22.05 11.63 8.58
CA ALA A 342 -21.66 12.47 7.45
C ALA A 342 -20.33 12.01 6.83
N MET A 343 -19.34 11.68 7.67
CA MET A 343 -18.04 11.15 7.23
C MET A 343 -18.18 9.77 6.58
N ILE A 344 -19.00 8.87 7.13
CA ILE A 344 -19.30 7.54 6.56
C ILE A 344 -19.89 7.70 5.15
N THR A 345 -20.89 8.59 5.02
CA THR A 345 -21.55 8.85 3.72
C THR A 345 -20.56 9.41 2.70
N ALA A 346 -19.76 10.40 3.07
CA ALA A 346 -18.74 10.99 2.21
C ALA A 346 -17.65 9.97 1.86
N GLY A 347 -17.19 9.19 2.83
CA GLY A 347 -16.18 8.15 2.67
C GLY A 347 -16.61 7.06 1.69
N ARG A 348 -17.80 6.51 1.85
CA ARG A 348 -18.35 5.51 0.91
C ARG A 348 -18.49 6.07 -0.50
N ARG A 349 -18.95 7.32 -0.66
CA ARG A 349 -19.01 7.99 -1.97
C ARG A 349 -17.61 8.14 -2.58
N ARG A 350 -16.62 8.51 -1.79
CA ARG A 350 -15.23 8.64 -2.24
C ARG A 350 -14.64 7.28 -2.63
N ALA A 351 -14.81 6.26 -1.82
CA ALA A 351 -14.26 4.92 -2.05
C ALA A 351 -14.79 4.27 -3.35
N ARG A 352 -16.03 4.55 -3.78
CA ARG A 352 -16.57 4.05 -5.06
C ARG A 352 -15.80 4.50 -6.30
N GLN A 353 -14.96 5.54 -6.18
CA GLN A 353 -14.13 6.02 -7.28
C GLN A 353 -12.89 5.14 -7.49
N PHE A 354 -12.61 4.22 -6.55
CA PHE A 354 -11.43 3.36 -6.51
C PHE A 354 -11.82 1.90 -6.60
N SER A 355 -11.44 1.24 -7.68
CA SER A 355 -11.61 -0.20 -7.82
C SER A 355 -10.42 -0.81 -8.53
N TRP A 356 -10.09 -2.05 -8.19
CA TRP A 356 -9.02 -2.78 -8.87
C TRP A 356 -9.29 -2.97 -10.36
N GLU A 357 -10.56 -3.06 -10.75
CA GLU A 357 -10.96 -3.12 -12.15
C GLU A 357 -10.59 -1.82 -12.90
N ARG A 358 -10.88 -0.65 -12.32
CA ARG A 358 -10.49 0.65 -12.89
C ARG A 358 -8.96 0.77 -12.95
N THR A 359 -8.27 0.40 -11.88
CA THR A 359 -6.80 0.35 -11.82
C THR A 359 -6.24 -0.51 -12.96
N ALA A 360 -6.78 -1.73 -13.12
CA ALA A 360 -6.35 -2.66 -14.17
C ALA A 360 -6.58 -2.10 -15.59
N ARG A 361 -7.73 -1.50 -15.86
CA ARG A 361 -8.02 -0.87 -17.17
C ARG A 361 -7.03 0.25 -17.48
N GLN A 362 -6.65 1.06 -16.50
CA GLN A 362 -5.64 2.11 -16.69
C GLN A 362 -4.25 1.51 -16.95
N VAL A 363 -3.87 0.48 -16.21
CA VAL A 363 -2.60 -0.24 -16.45
C VAL A 363 -2.61 -0.92 -17.82
N TRP A 364 -3.72 -1.54 -18.24
CA TRP A 364 -3.86 -2.10 -19.57
C TRP A 364 -3.66 -1.04 -20.66
N SER A 365 -4.22 0.16 -20.49
CA SER A 365 -4.01 1.26 -21.43
C SER A 365 -2.53 1.57 -21.62
N VAL A 366 -1.74 1.57 -20.54
CA VAL A 366 -0.28 1.76 -20.61
C VAL A 366 0.37 0.63 -21.44
N HIS A 367 0.07 -0.64 -21.13
CA HIS A 367 0.67 -1.78 -21.82
C HIS A 367 0.30 -1.85 -23.32
N VAL A 368 -0.98 -1.64 -23.63
CA VAL A 368 -1.47 -1.65 -25.03
C VAL A 368 -0.82 -0.54 -25.84
N ASN A 369 -0.71 0.67 -25.30
CA ASN A 369 -0.09 1.79 -25.97
C ASN A 369 1.41 1.53 -26.23
N LEU A 370 2.13 0.99 -25.25
CA LEU A 370 3.54 0.61 -25.42
C LEU A 370 3.73 -0.46 -26.48
N HIS A 371 2.87 -1.47 -26.50
CA HIS A 371 2.93 -2.54 -27.51
C HIS A 371 2.69 -1.99 -28.92
N ARG A 372 1.65 -1.15 -29.09
CA ARG A 372 1.34 -0.51 -30.39
C ARG A 372 2.47 0.39 -30.89
N ALA A 373 3.08 1.18 -30.02
CA ALA A 373 4.21 2.02 -30.40
C ALA A 373 5.38 1.18 -30.94
N ARG A 374 5.72 0.10 -30.24
CA ARG A 374 6.85 -0.78 -30.62
C ARG A 374 6.58 -1.63 -31.87
N SER A 375 5.32 -1.96 -32.14
CA SER A 375 4.94 -2.67 -33.38
C SER A 375 5.00 -1.79 -34.63
N ARG A 376 5.12 -0.46 -34.49
CA ARG A 376 5.27 0.49 -35.57
C ARG A 376 6.75 0.79 -35.90
N ASP A 377 7.64 0.56 -34.92
CA ASP A 377 9.07 0.86 -35.02
C ASP A 377 9.92 -0.39 -35.40
N GLY A 378 9.32 -1.54 -35.58
CA GLY A 378 9.97 -2.80 -35.95
C GLY A 378 9.47 -3.36 -37.27
#